data_d7900b6431ec4a5a690d9ad832b02461
#
_entry.id   d7900b6431ec4a5a690d9ad832b02461
#
_cell.length_a   1.000
_cell.length_b   1.000
_cell.length_c   1.000
_cell.angle_alpha   90.00
_cell.angle_beta   90.00
_cell.angle_gamma   90.00
#
_symmetry.space_group_name_H-M   'P 1'
#
loop_
_entity.id
_entity.type
_entity.pdbx_description
1 polymer ?
#
loop_
_entity_poly.entity_id
_entity_poly.type
_entity_poly.pdbx_seq_one_letter_code
_entity_poly.pdbx_strand_id
1 'polypeptide(L)'
;MSLNALKKTLPVTGVILAGGKSRRMGQNKALLPLGEDSLIEHVIRRVHRVTDERLLITNAPAEYAHLGLPMHKDIIPDVGALGGIYTGLTHASHDVVVCVACDNPFLQPKLLSYLISILGEYDAVMPYTYSSNTDIAVTNPSHSTDQMTLQTLCAVYAKRCLPVIEQMLNEPDLRVHALRERANILTLAPEIWKTYDSKGHSFFNVNTPEDFEKAQTML
;
A
#
# COMPACT_ATOMS: atom_id res chain seq x y z
N MET A 1 7.99 10.41 -40.36
CA MET A 1 8.82 10.45 -39.10
C MET A 1 8.02 9.79 -37.97
N SER A 2 8.47 8.63 -37.52
CA SER A 2 7.76 7.74 -36.63
C SER A 2 7.70 8.29 -35.18
N LEU A 3 6.51 8.58 -34.67
CA LEU A 3 6.22 9.03 -33.30
C LEU A 3 6.12 7.83 -32.36
N ASN A 4 7.12 6.95 -32.37
CA ASN A 4 7.28 5.89 -31.37
C ASN A 4 8.61 6.08 -30.63
N ALA A 5 8.80 7.22 -29.97
CA ALA A 5 9.74 7.28 -28.87
C ALA A 5 9.10 6.45 -27.75
N LEU A 6 9.55 5.20 -27.60
CA LEU A 6 9.29 4.35 -26.42
C LEU A 6 9.55 5.19 -25.17
N LYS A 7 8.48 5.63 -24.52
CA LYS A 7 8.56 6.23 -23.19
C LYS A 7 9.17 5.13 -22.30
N LYS A 8 10.49 5.21 -22.07
CA LYS A 8 11.20 4.27 -21.20
C LYS A 8 10.48 4.31 -19.86
N THR A 9 9.73 3.29 -19.56
CA THR A 9 9.09 3.18 -18.24
C THR A 9 10.20 3.20 -17.20
N LEU A 10 10.13 4.14 -16.26
CA LEU A 10 11.11 4.20 -15.18
C LEU A 10 11.06 2.89 -14.41
N PRO A 11 12.22 2.34 -14.00
CA PRO A 11 12.21 1.14 -13.18
C PRO A 11 11.57 1.44 -11.82
N VAL A 12 10.90 0.44 -11.26
CA VAL A 12 10.05 0.56 -10.08
C VAL A 12 10.45 -0.44 -9.00
N THR A 13 10.56 0.02 -7.76
CA THR A 13 10.70 -0.85 -6.59
C THR A 13 9.34 -1.07 -5.93
N GLY A 14 8.99 -2.33 -5.68
CA GLY A 14 7.86 -2.71 -4.84
C GLY A 14 8.30 -2.89 -3.39
N VAL A 15 7.69 -2.17 -2.48
CA VAL A 15 7.91 -2.28 -1.03
C VAL A 15 6.66 -2.91 -0.40
N ILE A 16 6.84 -4.07 0.21
CA ILE A 16 5.77 -4.78 0.90
C ILE A 16 6.02 -4.65 2.40
N LEU A 17 5.07 -4.04 3.11
CA LEU A 17 5.16 -3.84 4.55
C LEU A 17 4.52 -5.03 5.27
N ALA A 18 5.35 -5.85 5.92
CA ALA A 18 4.95 -6.98 6.75
C ALA A 18 5.34 -6.74 8.21
N GLY A 19 4.92 -5.60 8.72
CA GLY A 19 5.10 -5.16 10.09
C GLY A 19 3.76 -4.82 10.73
N GLY A 20 3.70 -4.95 12.03
CA GLY A 20 2.52 -4.61 12.82
C GLY A 20 2.29 -5.62 13.93
N LYS A 21 1.69 -5.17 15.03
CA LYS A 21 1.35 -6.00 16.20
C LYS A 21 0.16 -6.94 15.90
N SER A 22 0.13 -7.56 14.71
CA SER A 22 -0.95 -8.46 14.25
C SER A 22 -1.02 -9.79 15.02
N ARG A 23 -0.61 -9.79 16.30
CA ARG A 23 -0.70 -10.93 17.21
C ARG A 23 -2.10 -11.13 17.81
N ARG A 24 -3.11 -10.35 17.36
CA ARG A 24 -4.49 -10.47 17.87
C ARG A 24 -5.13 -11.82 17.57
N MET A 25 -4.62 -12.58 16.60
CA MET A 25 -5.08 -13.92 16.24
C MET A 25 -4.09 -15.04 16.67
N GLY A 26 -3.06 -14.73 17.48
CA GLY A 26 -2.08 -15.74 17.91
C GLY A 26 -1.11 -16.22 16.83
N GLN A 27 -1.35 -15.89 15.57
CA GLN A 27 -0.55 -16.25 14.41
C GLN A 27 -0.24 -15.03 13.53
N ASN A 28 0.82 -15.13 12.74
CA ASN A 28 1.15 -14.11 11.74
C ASN A 28 0.15 -14.17 10.58
N LYS A 29 -0.78 -13.21 10.55
CA LYS A 29 -1.87 -13.21 9.56
C LYS A 29 -1.37 -13.16 8.11
N ALA A 30 -0.21 -12.54 7.84
CA ALA A 30 0.36 -12.48 6.49
C ALA A 30 0.67 -13.87 5.90
N LEU A 31 0.89 -14.85 6.78
CA LEU A 31 1.19 -16.25 6.42
C LEU A 31 -0.04 -17.16 6.44
N LEU A 32 -1.24 -16.63 6.69
CA LEU A 32 -2.47 -17.43 6.62
C LEU A 32 -2.70 -17.93 5.18
N PRO A 33 -3.00 -19.24 5.02
CA PRO A 33 -3.20 -19.83 3.70
C PRO A 33 -4.53 -19.36 3.08
N LEU A 34 -4.45 -18.71 1.93
CA LEU A 34 -5.58 -18.29 1.12
C LEU A 34 -5.54 -19.03 -0.22
N GLY A 35 -6.27 -20.14 -0.34
CA GLY A 35 -6.11 -21.09 -1.44
C GLY A 35 -4.78 -21.83 -1.39
N GLU A 36 -4.02 -21.83 -2.48
CA GLU A 36 -2.70 -22.49 -2.59
C GLU A 36 -1.55 -21.64 -2.03
N ASP A 37 -1.74 -20.34 -1.87
CA ASP A 37 -0.73 -19.38 -1.41
C ASP A 37 -1.14 -18.72 -0.09
N SER A 38 -0.18 -18.15 0.63
CA SER A 38 -0.47 -17.27 1.77
C SER A 38 -0.90 -15.87 1.32
N LEU A 39 -1.50 -15.09 2.23
CA LEU A 39 -1.91 -13.70 1.95
C LEU A 39 -0.77 -12.89 1.34
N ILE A 40 0.42 -12.96 1.94
CA ILE A 40 1.58 -12.19 1.47
C ILE A 40 2.07 -12.65 0.08
N GLU A 41 2.00 -13.94 -0.24
CA GLU A 41 2.38 -14.46 -1.55
C GLU A 41 1.44 -13.95 -2.65
N HIS A 42 0.14 -13.82 -2.35
CA HIS A 42 -0.80 -13.14 -3.24
C HIS A 42 -0.39 -11.69 -3.52
N VAL A 43 0.04 -10.95 -2.49
CA VAL A 43 0.53 -9.57 -2.63
C VAL A 43 1.80 -9.54 -3.48
N ILE A 44 2.81 -10.36 -3.13
CA ILE A 44 4.09 -10.44 -3.84
C ILE A 44 3.88 -10.69 -5.33
N ARG A 45 3.02 -11.67 -5.68
CA ARG A 45 2.73 -12.03 -7.07
C ARG A 45 2.10 -10.88 -7.85
N ARG A 46 1.23 -10.08 -7.22
CA ARG A 46 0.59 -8.93 -7.87
C ARG A 46 1.54 -7.77 -8.05
N VAL A 47 2.36 -7.48 -7.03
CA VAL A 47 3.39 -6.43 -7.07
C VAL A 47 4.46 -6.78 -8.10
N HIS A 48 4.86 -8.04 -8.19
CA HIS A 48 5.82 -8.52 -9.19
C HIS A 48 5.45 -8.16 -10.64
N ARG A 49 4.17 -8.04 -10.96
CA ARG A 49 3.70 -7.73 -12.32
C ARG A 49 3.98 -6.30 -12.76
N VAL A 50 4.31 -5.41 -11.81
CA VAL A 50 4.43 -3.97 -12.08
C VAL A 50 5.74 -3.37 -11.54
N THR A 51 6.64 -4.20 -10.98
CA THR A 51 7.90 -3.76 -10.36
C THR A 51 9.08 -4.58 -10.83
N ASP A 52 10.24 -3.95 -10.90
CA ASP A 52 11.51 -4.55 -11.30
C ASP A 52 12.25 -5.13 -10.08
N GLU A 53 12.14 -4.48 -8.94
CA GLU A 53 12.68 -4.87 -7.65
C GLU A 53 11.57 -5.06 -6.62
N ARG A 54 11.76 -5.92 -5.63
CA ARG A 54 10.84 -6.10 -4.50
C ARG A 54 11.61 -6.22 -3.21
N LEU A 55 11.15 -5.49 -2.19
CA LEU A 55 11.70 -5.47 -0.84
C LEU A 55 10.59 -5.81 0.15
N LEU A 56 10.92 -6.58 1.18
CA LEU A 56 10.05 -6.84 2.31
C LEU A 56 10.54 -6.08 3.53
N ILE A 57 9.70 -5.24 4.10
CA ILE A 57 10.02 -4.54 5.34
C ILE A 57 9.35 -5.30 6.49
N THR A 58 10.17 -5.88 7.35
CA THR A 58 9.69 -6.71 8.46
C THR A 58 10.68 -6.76 9.61
N ASN A 59 10.17 -6.74 10.84
CA ASN A 59 10.99 -6.91 12.06
C ASN A 59 11.14 -8.39 12.45
N ALA A 60 10.52 -9.32 11.70
CA ALA A 60 10.58 -10.77 11.92
C ALA A 60 11.09 -11.53 10.68
N PRO A 61 12.30 -11.25 10.16
CA PRO A 61 12.76 -11.79 8.86
C PRO A 61 12.80 -13.32 8.83
N ALA A 62 13.02 -13.99 9.96
CA ALA A 62 13.04 -15.44 10.02
C ALA A 62 11.70 -16.09 9.61
N GLU A 63 10.56 -15.41 9.88
CA GLU A 63 9.23 -15.91 9.51
C GLU A 63 8.99 -15.88 8.00
N TYR A 64 9.69 -15.02 7.27
CA TYR A 64 9.52 -14.78 5.84
C TYR A 64 10.69 -15.27 4.97
N ALA A 65 11.68 -15.97 5.57
CA ALA A 65 12.89 -16.40 4.86
C ALA A 65 12.59 -17.25 3.61
N HIS A 66 11.50 -18.03 3.65
CA HIS A 66 11.05 -18.88 2.54
C HIS A 66 10.60 -18.10 1.30
N LEU A 67 10.27 -16.81 1.42
CA LEU A 67 9.81 -15.98 0.30
C LEU A 67 10.95 -15.55 -0.64
N GLY A 68 12.22 -15.67 -0.23
CA GLY A 68 13.39 -15.39 -1.07
C GLY A 68 13.54 -13.92 -1.49
N LEU A 69 12.91 -12.99 -0.77
CA LEU A 69 13.01 -11.55 -1.05
C LEU A 69 14.09 -10.88 -0.18
N PRO A 70 14.76 -9.82 -0.64
CA PRO A 70 15.53 -8.94 0.21
C PRO A 70 14.63 -8.36 1.32
N MET A 71 15.13 -8.43 2.58
CA MET A 71 14.37 -8.01 3.75
C MET A 71 15.14 -6.97 4.56
N HIS A 72 14.43 -5.96 5.04
CA HIS A 72 14.98 -4.94 5.92
C HIS A 72 14.09 -4.76 7.15
N LYS A 73 14.73 -4.54 8.31
CA LYS A 73 14.03 -4.14 9.54
C LYS A 73 13.77 -2.64 9.49
N ASP A 74 12.72 -2.21 10.18
CA ASP A 74 12.46 -0.77 10.35
C ASP A 74 13.71 -0.05 10.87
N ILE A 75 14.14 1.00 10.14
CA ILE A 75 15.27 1.85 10.54
C ILE A 75 14.93 2.55 11.87
N ILE A 76 13.69 2.99 12.01
CA ILE A 76 13.17 3.59 13.23
C ILE A 76 12.05 2.69 13.74
N PRO A 77 12.25 1.99 14.86
CA PRO A 77 11.26 1.07 15.40
C PRO A 77 10.04 1.81 15.98
N ASP A 78 8.91 1.12 16.05
CA ASP A 78 7.67 1.53 16.72
C ASP A 78 6.98 2.80 16.19
N VAL A 79 7.36 3.29 15.03
CA VAL A 79 6.75 4.47 14.36
C VAL A 79 5.70 4.08 13.29
N GLY A 80 5.26 2.83 13.29
CA GLY A 80 4.17 2.34 12.46
C GLY A 80 4.45 2.37 10.96
N ALA A 81 3.40 2.58 10.16
CA ALA A 81 3.50 2.52 8.71
C ALA A 81 4.44 3.58 8.12
N LEU A 82 4.57 4.75 8.76
CA LEU A 82 5.47 5.81 8.30
C LEU A 82 6.93 5.34 8.33
N GLY A 83 7.35 4.64 9.39
CA GLY A 83 8.69 4.04 9.50
C GLY A 83 8.95 2.97 8.46
N GLY A 84 7.95 2.12 8.19
CA GLY A 84 8.06 1.11 7.15
C GLY A 84 8.20 1.73 5.75
N ILE A 85 7.45 2.78 5.43
CA ILE A 85 7.58 3.53 4.18
C ILE A 85 8.96 4.20 4.09
N TYR A 86 9.40 4.87 5.16
CA TYR A 86 10.75 5.47 5.23
C TYR A 86 11.85 4.44 4.95
N THR A 87 11.78 3.30 5.62
CA THR A 87 12.73 2.20 5.43
C THR A 87 12.70 1.68 4.00
N GLY A 88 11.50 1.45 3.45
CA GLY A 88 11.34 0.99 2.08
C GLY A 88 11.91 1.95 1.06
N LEU A 89 11.60 3.25 1.17
CA LEU A 89 12.14 4.30 0.28
C LEU A 89 13.66 4.42 0.40
N THR A 90 14.21 4.28 1.62
CA THR A 90 15.67 4.36 1.85
C THR A 90 16.41 3.23 1.14
N HIS A 91 15.89 2.00 1.22
CA HIS A 91 16.52 0.82 0.64
C HIS A 91 16.16 0.56 -0.83
N ALA A 92 15.13 1.21 -1.37
CA ALA A 92 14.76 1.07 -2.78
C ALA A 92 15.90 1.48 -3.71
N SER A 93 16.16 0.69 -4.75
CA SER A 93 17.16 1.01 -5.78
C SER A 93 16.63 2.02 -6.81
N HIS A 94 15.30 2.17 -6.92
CA HIS A 94 14.66 3.02 -7.93
C HIS A 94 13.95 4.22 -7.30
N ASP A 95 13.80 5.30 -8.10
CA ASP A 95 13.16 6.54 -7.65
C ASP A 95 11.64 6.43 -7.51
N VAL A 96 11.03 5.48 -8.21
CA VAL A 96 9.60 5.19 -8.15
C VAL A 96 9.35 3.97 -7.27
N VAL A 97 8.57 4.11 -6.22
CA VAL A 97 8.34 3.08 -5.21
C VAL A 97 6.86 2.83 -5.01
N VAL A 98 6.41 1.62 -5.25
CA VAL A 98 5.06 1.15 -4.89
C VAL A 98 5.09 0.63 -3.47
N CYS A 99 4.33 1.23 -2.55
CA CYS A 99 4.21 0.75 -1.17
C CYS A 99 2.85 0.10 -0.95
N VAL A 100 2.88 -1.16 -0.47
CA VAL A 100 1.66 -1.95 -0.20
C VAL A 100 1.74 -2.66 1.15
N ALA A 101 0.59 -2.97 1.72
CA ALA A 101 0.50 -3.80 2.91
C ALA A 101 0.43 -5.29 2.56
N CYS A 102 0.97 -6.15 3.42
CA CYS A 102 0.97 -7.61 3.24
C CYS A 102 -0.41 -8.26 3.40
N ASP A 103 -1.41 -7.53 3.87
CA ASP A 103 -2.78 -7.98 4.13
C ASP A 103 -3.80 -7.56 3.06
N ASN A 104 -3.33 -7.06 1.90
CA ASN A 104 -4.15 -6.69 0.74
C ASN A 104 -3.99 -7.73 -0.39
N PRO A 105 -4.52 -8.95 -0.27
CA PRO A 105 -4.22 -10.04 -1.20
C PRO A 105 -4.80 -9.84 -2.61
N PHE A 106 -5.73 -8.90 -2.78
CA PHE A 106 -6.46 -8.68 -4.04
C PHE A 106 -6.07 -7.40 -4.79
N LEU A 107 -4.86 -6.86 -4.54
CA LEU A 107 -4.31 -5.73 -5.29
C LEU A 107 -4.48 -5.92 -6.80
N GLN A 108 -4.93 -4.89 -7.50
CA GLN A 108 -5.08 -4.93 -8.95
C GLN A 108 -3.84 -4.35 -9.63
N PRO A 109 -3.06 -5.16 -10.38
CA PRO A 109 -1.87 -4.66 -11.08
C PRO A 109 -2.19 -3.52 -12.05
N LYS A 110 -3.39 -3.49 -12.64
CA LYS A 110 -3.84 -2.40 -13.51
C LYS A 110 -3.92 -1.07 -12.77
N LEU A 111 -4.43 -1.09 -11.52
CA LEU A 111 -4.48 0.11 -10.67
C LEU A 111 -3.07 0.56 -10.33
N LEU A 112 -2.20 -0.34 -9.86
CA LEU A 112 -0.81 0.00 -9.52
C LEU A 112 -0.06 0.57 -10.73
N SER A 113 -0.21 -0.03 -11.92
CA SER A 113 0.40 0.50 -13.16
C SER A 113 -0.09 1.91 -13.49
N TYR A 114 -1.38 2.19 -13.27
CA TYR A 114 -1.93 3.51 -13.49
C TYR A 114 -1.34 4.53 -12.50
N LEU A 115 -1.29 4.20 -11.19
CA LEU A 115 -0.69 5.07 -10.18
C LEU A 115 0.77 5.40 -10.51
N ILE A 116 1.56 4.41 -10.95
CA ILE A 116 2.93 4.60 -11.41
C ILE A 116 2.98 5.60 -12.57
N SER A 117 2.09 5.44 -13.55
CA SER A 117 2.09 6.23 -14.79
C SER A 117 1.79 7.72 -14.59
N ILE A 118 1.05 8.05 -13.52
CA ILE A 118 0.62 9.41 -13.19
C ILE A 118 1.44 10.08 -12.09
N LEU A 119 2.49 9.40 -11.56
CA LEU A 119 3.33 9.98 -10.49
C LEU A 119 3.98 11.30 -10.93
N GLY A 120 4.59 11.36 -12.12
CA GLY A 120 5.18 12.58 -12.67
C GLY A 120 6.00 13.37 -11.64
N GLU A 121 5.64 14.64 -11.44
CA GLU A 121 6.29 15.55 -10.50
C GLU A 121 5.70 15.50 -9.08
N TYR A 122 4.71 14.64 -8.82
CA TYR A 122 4.16 14.46 -7.48
C TYR A 122 5.11 13.65 -6.61
N ASP A 123 5.14 13.96 -5.30
CA ASP A 123 5.92 13.22 -4.31
C ASP A 123 5.27 11.88 -3.99
N ALA A 124 3.95 11.80 -4.07
CA ALA A 124 3.22 10.54 -4.05
C ALA A 124 1.87 10.62 -4.76
N VAL A 125 1.34 9.45 -5.13
CA VAL A 125 -0.02 9.27 -5.63
C VAL A 125 -0.74 8.30 -4.71
N MET A 126 -1.84 8.75 -4.09
CA MET A 126 -2.59 7.99 -3.11
C MET A 126 -4.08 7.94 -3.49
N PRO A 127 -4.65 6.77 -3.74
CA PRO A 127 -6.10 6.63 -3.83
C PRO A 127 -6.77 6.96 -2.49
N TYR A 128 -8.03 7.38 -2.55
CA TYR A 128 -8.86 7.42 -1.35
C TYR A 128 -10.18 6.68 -1.57
N THR A 129 -10.75 6.22 -0.46
CA THR A 129 -12.07 5.58 -0.39
C THR A 129 -12.96 6.37 0.57
N TYR A 130 -14.26 6.18 0.45
CA TYR A 130 -15.20 6.62 1.47
C TYR A 130 -15.62 5.43 2.31
N SER A 131 -15.56 5.57 3.64
CA SER A 131 -16.24 4.64 4.55
C SER A 131 -17.68 5.10 4.70
N SER A 132 -18.61 4.34 4.12
CA SER A 132 -20.03 4.50 4.42
C SER A 132 -20.27 3.96 5.83
N ASN A 133 -20.56 4.82 6.80
CA ASN A 133 -21.13 4.39 8.09
C ASN A 133 -22.58 3.91 7.84
N THR A 134 -22.75 2.67 7.39
CA THR A 134 -24.05 2.05 7.15
C THR A 134 -24.83 1.73 8.43
N ASP A 135 -24.22 1.87 9.62
CA ASP A 135 -24.87 1.53 10.90
C ASP A 135 -25.62 2.71 11.57
N ILE A 136 -25.60 3.92 11.01
CA ILE A 136 -26.29 5.11 11.57
C ILE A 136 -27.27 5.79 10.58
N ALA A 137 -27.50 5.21 9.42
CA ALA A 137 -28.25 5.83 8.33
C ALA A 137 -29.79 5.66 8.41
N VAL A 138 -30.41 5.74 9.60
CA VAL A 138 -31.89 5.65 9.70
C VAL A 138 -32.58 6.94 10.14
N THR A 139 -31.88 8.01 10.52
CA THR A 139 -32.59 9.18 11.11
C THR A 139 -32.28 10.55 10.51
N ASN A 140 -31.32 10.76 9.60
CA ASN A 140 -31.17 12.09 8.97
C ASN A 140 -30.39 12.04 7.65
N PRO A 141 -31.02 12.35 6.47
CA PRO A 141 -30.34 12.33 5.17
C PRO A 141 -29.41 13.53 4.92
N SER A 142 -29.24 14.45 5.86
CA SER A 142 -28.43 15.67 5.70
C SER A 142 -27.04 15.63 6.33
N HIS A 143 -26.60 14.50 6.91
CA HIS A 143 -25.29 14.34 7.52
C HIS A 143 -24.66 12.98 7.15
N SER A 144 -24.55 12.68 5.85
CA SER A 144 -23.61 11.66 5.40
C SER A 144 -22.19 12.25 5.47
N THR A 145 -21.55 12.17 6.64
CA THR A 145 -20.11 12.41 6.75
C THR A 145 -19.39 11.17 6.22
N ASP A 146 -19.38 11.00 4.90
CA ASP A 146 -18.52 10.04 4.24
C ASP A 146 -17.08 10.42 4.57
N GLN A 147 -16.48 9.69 5.51
CA GLN A 147 -15.11 9.97 5.93
C GLN A 147 -14.15 9.47 4.85
N MET A 148 -13.45 10.40 4.22
CA MET A 148 -12.41 10.11 3.24
C MET A 148 -11.23 9.42 3.94
N THR A 149 -10.86 8.23 3.47
CA THR A 149 -9.71 7.46 3.95
C THR A 149 -8.67 7.31 2.86
N LEU A 150 -7.48 7.88 3.06
CA LEU A 150 -6.35 7.72 2.14
C LEU A 150 -5.78 6.30 2.22
N GLN A 151 -5.55 5.70 1.07
CA GLN A 151 -4.99 4.35 0.93
C GLN A 151 -3.46 4.42 0.83
N THR A 152 -2.83 4.77 1.94
CA THR A 152 -1.39 5.05 2.01
C THR A 152 -0.50 3.82 1.79
N LEU A 153 -1.05 2.61 1.94
CA LEU A 153 -0.41 1.32 1.68
C LEU A 153 -1.06 0.57 0.49
N CYS A 154 -1.57 1.32 -0.45
CA CYS A 154 -1.84 0.97 -1.83
C CYS A 154 -1.54 2.22 -2.67
N ALA A 155 -0.27 2.68 -2.64
CA ALA A 155 0.14 3.99 -3.12
C ALA A 155 1.51 3.93 -3.79
N VAL A 156 1.82 4.96 -4.57
CA VAL A 156 3.12 5.15 -5.21
C VAL A 156 3.78 6.39 -4.64
N TYR A 157 5.05 6.26 -4.28
CA TYR A 157 5.87 7.32 -3.72
C TYR A 157 7.08 7.57 -4.62
N ALA A 158 7.49 8.82 -4.75
CA ALA A 158 8.79 9.15 -5.30
C ALA A 158 9.84 9.18 -4.17
N LYS A 159 11.04 8.73 -4.44
CA LYS A 159 12.14 8.71 -3.46
C LYS A 159 12.48 10.10 -2.90
N ARG A 160 12.20 11.17 -3.67
CA ARG A 160 12.32 12.57 -3.22
C ARG A 160 11.39 12.94 -2.06
N CYS A 161 10.42 12.07 -1.70
CA CYS A 161 9.58 12.24 -0.50
C CYS A 161 10.34 11.97 0.82
N LEU A 162 11.50 11.30 0.77
CA LEU A 162 12.29 10.94 1.95
C LEU A 162 12.56 12.10 2.92
N PRO A 163 13.05 13.28 2.49
CA PRO A 163 13.34 14.37 3.44
C PRO A 163 12.11 14.83 4.22
N VAL A 164 10.93 14.83 3.59
CA VAL A 164 9.68 15.21 4.25
C VAL A 164 9.26 14.15 5.26
N ILE A 165 9.35 12.88 4.90
CA ILE A 165 9.05 11.77 5.82
C ILE A 165 10.01 11.77 7.02
N GLU A 166 11.30 12.02 6.79
CA GLU A 166 12.31 12.10 7.85
C GLU A 166 12.00 13.24 8.85
N GLN A 167 11.54 14.38 8.36
CA GLN A 167 11.06 15.46 9.23
C GLN A 167 9.86 15.03 10.07
N MET A 168 8.86 14.39 9.45
CA MET A 168 7.67 13.88 10.15
C MET A 168 8.02 12.87 11.24
N LEU A 169 9.03 12.02 11.02
CA LEU A 169 9.47 11.03 12.02
C LEU A 169 10.02 11.64 13.31
N ASN A 170 10.41 12.92 13.29
CA ASN A 170 10.83 13.68 14.46
C ASN A 170 9.68 14.43 15.14
N GLU A 171 8.45 14.28 14.67
CA GLU A 171 7.27 14.98 15.19
C GLU A 171 6.30 14.02 15.91
N PRO A 172 5.37 14.55 16.73
CA PRO A 172 4.40 13.71 17.43
C PRO A 172 3.39 13.01 16.51
N ASP A 173 3.06 13.59 15.35
CA ASP A 173 2.09 13.03 14.40
C ASP A 173 2.78 12.14 13.38
N LEU A 174 2.73 10.84 13.62
CA LEU A 174 3.31 9.79 12.78
C LEU A 174 2.33 9.20 11.76
N ARG A 175 1.15 9.82 11.60
CA ARG A 175 0.13 9.33 10.65
C ARG A 175 0.55 9.64 9.22
N VAL A 176 0.61 8.61 8.38
CA VAL A 176 1.04 8.76 6.98
C VAL A 176 0.18 9.75 6.19
N HIS A 177 -1.12 9.84 6.50
CA HIS A 177 -2.01 10.77 5.80
C HIS A 177 -1.68 12.27 6.04
N ALA A 178 -0.95 12.60 7.13
CA ALA A 178 -0.47 13.96 7.38
C ALA A 178 0.58 14.42 6.34
N LEU A 179 1.16 13.48 5.59
CA LEU A 179 2.05 13.80 4.47
C LEU A 179 1.37 14.68 3.41
N ARG A 180 0.04 14.58 3.26
CA ARG A 180 -0.73 15.40 2.31
C ARG A 180 -0.62 16.91 2.55
N GLU A 181 -0.34 17.32 3.78
CA GLU A 181 -0.21 18.73 4.16
C GLU A 181 1.22 19.26 3.99
N ARG A 182 2.18 18.38 3.67
CA ARG A 182 3.64 18.66 3.73
C ARG A 182 4.36 18.38 2.41
N ALA A 183 3.74 17.61 1.52
CA ALA A 183 4.32 17.19 0.26
C ALA A 183 3.32 17.36 -0.88
N ASN A 184 3.81 17.36 -2.11
CA ASN A 184 2.98 17.47 -3.30
C ASN A 184 2.32 16.11 -3.62
N ILE A 185 1.16 15.85 -3.01
CA ILE A 185 0.45 14.57 -3.12
C ILE A 185 -0.73 14.67 -4.08
N LEU A 186 -0.76 13.80 -5.09
CA LEU A 186 -1.93 13.59 -5.92
C LEU A 186 -2.86 12.59 -5.24
N THR A 187 -4.04 13.01 -4.83
CA THR A 187 -5.08 12.12 -4.32
C THR A 187 -6.00 11.66 -5.45
N LEU A 188 -6.21 10.34 -5.56
CA LEU A 188 -6.98 9.75 -6.65
C LEU A 188 -8.40 9.39 -6.18
N ALA A 189 -9.40 10.01 -6.81
CA ALA A 189 -10.81 9.86 -6.48
C ALA A 189 -11.38 8.49 -6.89
N PRO A 190 -12.45 8.00 -6.21
CA PRO A 190 -13.12 6.74 -6.55
C PRO A 190 -13.60 6.66 -8.01
N GLU A 191 -14.05 7.77 -8.58
CA GLU A 191 -14.54 7.85 -9.96
C GLU A 191 -13.45 7.51 -10.97
N ILE A 192 -12.18 7.76 -10.60
CA ILE A 192 -11.02 7.49 -11.46
C ILE A 192 -10.50 6.06 -11.22
N TRP A 193 -10.18 5.71 -9.95
CA TRP A 193 -9.56 4.41 -9.69
C TRP A 193 -10.49 3.22 -9.96
N LYS A 194 -11.82 3.39 -9.89
CA LYS A 194 -12.80 2.34 -10.25
C LYS A 194 -12.71 1.90 -11.70
N THR A 195 -12.12 2.70 -12.59
CA THR A 195 -11.83 2.30 -13.98
C THR A 195 -10.81 1.15 -14.04
N TYR A 196 -9.93 1.05 -13.04
CA TYR A 196 -8.84 0.07 -12.97
C TYR A 196 -9.13 -1.05 -11.97
N ASP A 197 -9.99 -0.79 -11.00
CA ASP A 197 -10.44 -1.72 -9.97
C ASP A 197 -11.91 -1.44 -9.61
N SER A 198 -12.82 -1.90 -10.45
CA SER A 198 -14.25 -1.56 -10.37
C SER A 198 -14.92 -1.96 -9.04
N LYS A 199 -14.38 -2.97 -8.36
CA LYS A 199 -14.90 -3.47 -7.08
C LYS A 199 -14.12 -2.94 -5.86
N GLY A 200 -13.00 -2.22 -6.06
CA GLY A 200 -12.15 -1.74 -4.97
C GLY A 200 -11.43 -2.85 -4.21
N HIS A 201 -11.19 -3.98 -4.85
CA HIS A 201 -10.55 -5.13 -4.23
C HIS A 201 -9.13 -4.83 -3.74
N SER A 202 -8.43 -3.87 -4.36
CA SER A 202 -7.11 -3.42 -3.91
C SER A 202 -7.09 -2.81 -2.51
N PHE A 203 -8.25 -2.42 -1.99
CA PHE A 203 -8.40 -1.78 -0.68
C PHE A 203 -9.01 -2.71 0.36
N PHE A 204 -9.23 -3.97 0.00
CA PHE A 204 -9.74 -4.97 0.91
C PHE A 204 -8.60 -5.54 1.75
N ASN A 205 -8.61 -5.22 3.05
CA ASN A 205 -7.62 -5.68 4.02
C ASN A 205 -8.18 -6.85 4.82
N VAL A 206 -7.41 -7.91 4.96
CA VAL A 206 -7.76 -9.05 5.82
C VAL A 206 -7.29 -8.75 7.23
N ASN A 207 -8.18 -8.23 8.10
CA ASN A 207 -7.86 -7.83 9.47
C ASN A 207 -8.50 -8.73 10.53
N THR A 208 -9.64 -9.35 10.22
CA THR A 208 -10.44 -10.17 11.12
C THR A 208 -10.66 -11.57 10.56
N PRO A 209 -11.12 -12.56 11.36
CA PRO A 209 -11.55 -13.85 10.83
C PRO A 209 -12.64 -13.75 9.77
N GLU A 210 -13.59 -12.83 9.95
CA GLU A 210 -14.69 -12.57 9.01
C GLU A 210 -14.14 -12.03 7.68
N ASP A 211 -13.12 -11.13 7.71
CA ASP A 211 -12.45 -10.68 6.49
C ASP A 211 -11.77 -11.85 5.78
N PHE A 212 -11.18 -12.77 6.56
CA PHE A 212 -10.52 -13.94 5.99
C PHE A 212 -11.52 -14.91 5.32
N GLU A 213 -12.65 -15.20 5.95
CA GLU A 213 -13.73 -15.99 5.35
C GLU A 213 -14.22 -15.34 4.06
N LYS A 214 -14.42 -14.02 4.06
CA LYS A 214 -14.78 -13.27 2.87
C LYS A 214 -13.70 -13.36 1.79
N ALA A 215 -12.40 -13.24 2.16
CA ALA A 215 -11.30 -13.40 1.24
C ALA A 215 -11.31 -14.77 0.53
N GLN A 216 -11.66 -15.85 1.25
CA GLN A 216 -11.78 -17.19 0.66
C GLN A 216 -12.87 -17.28 -0.42
N THR A 217 -13.94 -16.50 -0.29
CA THR A 217 -15.01 -16.45 -1.31
C THR A 217 -14.67 -15.57 -2.52
N MET A 218 -13.58 -14.77 -2.43
CA MET A 218 -13.14 -13.86 -3.50
C MET A 218 -12.09 -14.48 -4.42
N LEU A 219 -11.59 -15.69 -4.11
CA LEU A 219 -10.66 -16.43 -4.96
C LEU A 219 -11.34 -16.92 -6.23
#